data_64c648a665cf1af92e93509bff95dd14
#
_entry.id   64c648a665cf1af92e93509bff95dd14
#
_cell.length_a   1.000
_cell.length_b   1.000
_cell.length_c   1.000
_cell.angle_alpha   90.00
_cell.angle_beta   90.00
_cell.angle_gamma   90.00
#
_symmetry.space_group_name_H-M   'P 1'
#
loop_
_entity.id
_entity.type
_entity.pdbx_description
1 polymer ?
#
loop_
_entity_poly.entity_id
_entity_poly.type
_entity_poly.pdbx_seq_one_letter_code
_entity_poly.pdbx_strand_id
1 'polypeptide(L)'
;MEFRRITNLPPYVFTIIDGLKIEARRQGIDVVDLGFGNPDLPSPAVAVEKLAEAAHNSRNHRYSSSRGIPKLREAVADLYLRRFGVTLDPDREVIATIGAKEGFSHLMWVLLQPGDAALVPSPSYPIHIWGPHLAGADVREIPMSTDADFFENIREAYEYSWPKPRVIVLSFPHNPTTACVD
;
A
#
# COMPACT_ATOMS: atom_id res chain seq x y z
N MET A 1 23.32 7.31 -17.75
CA MET A 1 23.40 6.67 -16.42
C MET A 1 22.21 5.73 -16.30
N GLU A 2 22.42 4.45 -15.99
CA GLU A 2 21.37 3.45 -15.88
C GLU A 2 20.98 3.28 -14.40
N PHE A 3 19.71 3.35 -14.09
CA PHE A 3 19.18 3.16 -12.73
C PHE A 3 18.63 1.73 -12.59
N ARG A 4 19.50 0.76 -12.39
CA ARG A 4 19.18 -0.69 -12.41
C ARG A 4 17.97 -1.09 -11.59
N ARG A 5 17.78 -0.51 -10.41
CA ARG A 5 16.62 -0.81 -9.56
C ARG A 5 15.30 -0.36 -10.18
N ILE A 6 15.31 0.72 -10.97
CA ILE A 6 14.12 1.26 -11.64
C ILE A 6 13.85 0.51 -12.94
N THR A 7 14.93 0.17 -13.68
CA THR A 7 14.80 -0.54 -14.96
C THR A 7 14.12 -1.90 -14.82
N ASN A 8 14.30 -2.55 -13.66
CA ASN A 8 13.71 -3.86 -13.36
C ASN A 8 12.31 -3.79 -12.73
N LEU A 9 11.78 -2.58 -12.48
CA LEU A 9 10.41 -2.46 -11.96
C LEU A 9 9.39 -2.78 -13.05
N PRO A 10 8.30 -3.51 -12.72
CA PRO A 10 7.18 -3.66 -13.63
C PRO A 10 6.63 -2.29 -14.04
N PRO A 11 6.18 -2.12 -15.30
CA PRO A 11 5.58 -0.86 -15.74
C PRO A 11 4.38 -0.49 -14.88
N TYR A 12 4.25 0.80 -14.53
CA TYR A 12 3.08 1.27 -13.81
C TYR A 12 1.90 1.39 -14.78
N VAL A 13 0.98 0.45 -14.69
CA VAL A 13 -0.13 0.28 -15.64
C VAL A 13 -0.97 1.55 -15.83
N PHE A 14 -1.17 2.34 -14.77
CA PHE A 14 -1.94 3.59 -14.87
C PHE A 14 -1.25 4.63 -15.76
N THR A 15 0.07 4.70 -15.80
CA THR A 15 0.80 5.59 -16.72
C THR A 15 0.56 5.18 -18.17
N ILE A 16 0.51 3.88 -18.45
CA ILE A 16 0.22 3.36 -19.79
C ILE A 16 -1.21 3.72 -20.20
N ILE A 17 -2.18 3.47 -19.32
CA ILE A 17 -3.60 3.77 -19.55
C ILE A 17 -3.80 5.28 -19.76
N ASP A 18 -3.17 6.12 -18.95
CA ASP A 18 -3.26 7.58 -19.10
C ASP A 18 -2.67 8.05 -20.44
N GLY A 19 -1.57 7.47 -20.88
CA GLY A 19 -1.02 7.72 -22.22
C GLY A 19 -2.00 7.36 -23.33
N LEU A 20 -2.65 6.22 -23.26
CA LEU A 20 -3.67 5.78 -24.23
C LEU A 20 -4.90 6.71 -24.24
N LYS A 21 -5.37 7.11 -23.05
CA LYS A 21 -6.50 8.07 -22.93
C LYS A 21 -6.16 9.43 -23.54
N ILE A 22 -4.95 9.93 -23.28
CA ILE A 22 -4.51 11.21 -23.85
C ILE A 22 -4.45 11.14 -25.37
N GLU A 23 -3.91 10.07 -25.92
CA GLU A 23 -3.81 9.91 -27.37
C GLU A 23 -5.20 9.76 -28.03
N ALA A 24 -6.09 8.96 -27.45
CA ALA A 24 -7.46 8.84 -27.95
C ALA A 24 -8.20 10.19 -27.95
N ARG A 25 -8.06 10.99 -26.89
CA ARG A 25 -8.65 12.34 -26.83
C ARG A 25 -8.08 13.29 -27.88
N ARG A 26 -6.76 13.21 -28.17
CA ARG A 26 -6.13 14.00 -29.25
C ARG A 26 -6.71 13.65 -30.63
N GLN A 27 -7.13 12.43 -30.81
CA GLN A 27 -7.80 11.96 -32.03
C GLN A 27 -9.31 12.29 -32.07
N GLY A 28 -9.81 13.04 -31.08
CA GLY A 28 -11.23 13.42 -31.00
C GLY A 28 -12.17 12.32 -30.50
N ILE A 29 -11.62 11.23 -29.96
CA ILE A 29 -12.43 10.13 -29.39
C ILE A 29 -12.95 10.56 -28.02
N ASP A 30 -14.27 10.42 -27.81
CA ASP A 30 -14.89 10.60 -26.50
C ASP A 30 -14.59 9.38 -25.63
N VAL A 31 -13.74 9.58 -24.62
CA VAL A 31 -13.24 8.51 -23.75
C VAL A 31 -14.02 8.46 -22.45
N VAL A 32 -14.75 7.38 -22.21
CA VAL A 32 -15.33 7.05 -20.92
C VAL A 32 -14.32 6.24 -20.11
N ASP A 33 -13.85 6.82 -19.00
CA ASP A 33 -12.84 6.19 -18.14
C ASP A 33 -13.49 5.35 -17.04
N LEU A 34 -13.41 4.04 -17.18
CA LEU A 34 -13.86 3.07 -16.16
C LEU A 34 -12.68 2.39 -15.46
N GLY A 35 -11.45 2.83 -15.73
CA GLY A 35 -10.22 2.18 -15.24
C GLY A 35 -9.71 2.69 -13.90
N PHE A 36 -10.22 3.81 -13.39
CA PHE A 36 -9.75 4.41 -12.16
C PHE A 36 -10.89 4.71 -11.19
N GLY A 37 -10.92 3.97 -10.09
CA GLY A 37 -11.89 4.16 -9.01
C GLY A 37 -11.50 5.32 -8.09
N ASN A 38 -11.80 6.55 -8.49
CA ASN A 38 -11.56 7.72 -7.64
C ASN A 38 -12.80 7.97 -6.75
N PRO A 39 -12.64 8.27 -5.45
CA PRO A 39 -13.76 8.66 -4.61
C PRO A 39 -14.48 9.88 -5.21
N ASP A 40 -15.80 9.80 -5.36
CA ASP A 40 -16.66 10.83 -5.92
C ASP A 40 -17.42 11.62 -4.84
N LEU A 41 -17.46 11.12 -3.61
CA LEU A 41 -18.06 11.80 -2.48
C LEU A 41 -17.05 12.74 -1.79
N PRO A 42 -17.49 13.90 -1.30
CA PRO A 42 -16.63 14.82 -0.56
C PRO A 42 -16.19 14.21 0.79
N SER A 43 -15.07 14.71 1.30
CA SER A 43 -14.63 14.38 2.66
C SER A 43 -15.71 14.82 3.68
N PRO A 44 -15.86 14.09 4.81
CA PRO A 44 -16.80 14.48 5.86
C PRO A 44 -16.57 15.92 6.34
N ALA A 45 -17.64 16.72 6.46
CA ALA A 45 -17.56 18.13 6.84
C ALA A 45 -16.75 18.36 8.14
N VAL A 46 -16.93 17.49 9.13
CA VAL A 46 -16.20 17.55 10.39
C VAL A 46 -14.68 17.46 10.20
N ALA A 47 -14.22 16.68 9.24
CA ALA A 47 -12.78 16.57 8.94
C ALA A 47 -12.26 17.84 8.25
N VAL A 48 -13.04 18.37 7.30
CA VAL A 48 -12.71 19.62 6.58
C VAL A 48 -12.63 20.80 7.54
N GLU A 49 -13.63 20.95 8.40
CA GLU A 49 -13.72 22.04 9.40
C GLU A 49 -12.55 21.97 10.39
N LYS A 50 -12.21 20.77 10.89
CA LYS A 50 -11.07 20.59 11.80
C LYS A 50 -9.73 20.85 11.13
N LEU A 51 -9.59 20.50 9.87
CA LEU A 51 -8.39 20.84 9.09
C LEU A 51 -8.25 22.35 8.91
N ALA A 52 -9.35 23.05 8.56
CA ALA A 52 -9.37 24.49 8.42
C ALA A 52 -9.04 25.21 9.75
N GLU A 53 -9.68 24.79 10.84
CA GLU A 53 -9.37 25.31 12.19
C GLU A 53 -7.88 25.13 12.54
N ALA A 54 -7.35 23.95 12.31
CA ALA A 54 -5.94 23.67 12.58
C ALA A 54 -4.99 24.46 11.68
N ALA A 55 -5.36 24.71 10.41
CA ALA A 55 -4.57 25.48 9.48
C ALA A 55 -4.51 26.98 9.85
N HIS A 56 -5.52 27.53 10.48
CA HIS A 56 -5.49 28.92 10.96
C HIS A 56 -4.60 29.11 12.20
N ASN A 57 -4.23 28.04 12.89
CA ASN A 57 -3.36 28.14 14.05
C ASN A 57 -1.88 28.15 13.63
N SER A 58 -1.22 29.29 13.71
CA SER A 58 0.19 29.48 13.31
C SER A 58 1.17 28.57 14.07
N ARG A 59 0.81 28.05 15.25
CA ARG A 59 1.63 27.07 15.98
C ARG A 59 1.78 25.75 15.22
N ASN A 60 0.85 25.44 14.32
CA ASN A 60 0.89 24.24 13.48
C ASN A 60 1.77 24.40 12.21
N HIS A 61 2.25 25.61 11.91
CA HIS A 61 3.08 25.91 10.75
C HIS A 61 4.57 25.59 11.02
N ARG A 62 4.85 24.41 11.54
CA ARG A 62 6.21 23.98 11.91
C ARG A 62 6.49 22.61 11.34
N TYR A 63 7.71 22.14 11.52
CA TYR A 63 8.05 20.75 11.23
C TYR A 63 7.13 19.82 12.02
N SER A 64 6.61 18.82 11.32
CA SER A 64 5.83 17.76 11.97
C SER A 64 6.71 16.85 12.83
N SER A 65 6.11 16.25 13.85
CA SER A 65 6.76 15.15 14.55
C SER A 65 6.93 13.96 13.60
N SER A 66 8.14 13.40 13.53
CA SER A 66 8.45 12.23 12.67
C SER A 66 7.60 10.99 12.96
N ARG A 67 7.04 10.90 14.19
CA ARG A 67 6.18 9.78 14.61
C ARG A 67 4.69 10.10 14.57
N GLY A 68 4.33 11.31 14.18
CA GLY A 68 2.99 11.86 14.32
C GLY A 68 2.73 12.47 15.69
N ILE A 69 1.75 13.38 15.77
CA ILE A 69 1.40 14.05 17.02
C ILE A 69 0.83 13.04 18.05
N PRO A 70 1.10 13.23 19.36
CA PRO A 70 0.62 12.30 20.40
C PRO A 70 -0.87 12.03 20.33
N LYS A 71 -1.69 13.07 20.19
CA LYS A 71 -3.17 12.92 20.10
C LYS A 71 -3.63 12.03 18.95
N LEU A 72 -2.93 12.02 17.80
CA LEU A 72 -3.26 11.10 16.70
C LEU A 72 -2.95 9.67 17.09
N ARG A 73 -1.78 9.43 17.68
CA ARG A 73 -1.34 8.10 18.09
C ARG A 73 -2.23 7.51 19.20
N GLU A 74 -2.60 8.35 20.19
CA GLU A 74 -3.58 8.01 21.23
C GLU A 74 -4.94 7.64 20.61
N ALA A 75 -5.44 8.46 19.67
CA ALA A 75 -6.72 8.21 19.00
C ALA A 75 -6.70 6.90 18.17
N VAL A 76 -5.55 6.54 17.58
CA VAL A 76 -5.37 5.25 16.90
C VAL A 76 -5.40 4.11 17.91
N ALA A 77 -4.69 4.21 19.02
CA ALA A 77 -4.71 3.20 20.08
C ALA A 77 -6.11 2.98 20.64
N ASP A 78 -6.87 4.06 20.91
CA ASP A 78 -8.25 4.00 21.33
C ASP A 78 -9.18 3.36 20.30
N LEU A 79 -8.95 3.62 19.02
CA LEU A 79 -9.72 3.01 17.93
C LEU A 79 -9.51 1.49 17.90
N TYR A 80 -8.26 1.05 18.04
CA TYR A 80 -7.92 -0.38 18.04
C TYR A 80 -8.51 -1.10 19.26
N LEU A 81 -8.46 -0.46 20.43
CA LEU A 81 -9.09 -1.02 21.62
C LEU A 81 -10.61 -1.18 21.43
N ARG A 82 -11.28 -0.12 20.95
CA ARG A 82 -12.74 -0.14 20.80
C ARG A 82 -13.24 -1.09 19.69
N ARG A 83 -12.51 -1.18 18.56
CA ARG A 83 -12.98 -1.98 17.42
C ARG A 83 -12.53 -3.43 17.46
N PHE A 84 -11.35 -3.68 17.98
CA PHE A 84 -10.69 -4.97 17.86
C PHE A 84 -10.32 -5.59 19.22
N GLY A 85 -10.50 -4.88 20.33
CA GLY A 85 -10.07 -5.33 21.65
C GLY A 85 -8.55 -5.37 21.82
N VAL A 86 -7.81 -4.71 20.93
CA VAL A 86 -6.35 -4.70 20.93
C VAL A 86 -5.84 -3.46 21.68
N THR A 87 -5.07 -3.67 22.74
CA THR A 87 -4.39 -2.61 23.48
C THR A 87 -3.05 -2.31 22.84
N LEU A 88 -2.81 -1.05 22.47
CA LEU A 88 -1.56 -0.57 21.89
C LEU A 88 -0.95 0.53 22.77
N ASP A 89 0.38 0.50 22.91
CA ASP A 89 1.14 1.62 23.47
C ASP A 89 1.30 2.71 22.38
N PRO A 90 0.67 3.91 22.56
CA PRO A 90 0.72 4.95 21.54
C PRO A 90 2.14 5.48 21.29
N ASP A 91 3.07 5.28 22.23
CA ASP A 91 4.44 5.75 22.10
C ASP A 91 5.40 4.75 21.48
N ARG A 92 5.09 3.48 21.50
CA ARG A 92 5.98 2.41 21.02
C ARG A 92 5.42 1.62 19.84
N GLU A 93 4.07 1.54 19.71
CA GLU A 93 3.42 0.66 18.77
C GLU A 93 2.60 1.40 17.72
N VAL A 94 2.58 2.75 17.75
CA VAL A 94 1.87 3.58 16.78
C VAL A 94 2.80 4.60 16.15
N ILE A 95 2.80 4.66 14.83
CA ILE A 95 3.50 5.68 14.04
C ILE A 95 2.57 6.19 12.93
N ALA A 96 2.56 7.50 12.71
CA ALA A 96 1.86 8.11 11.58
C ALA A 96 2.76 8.16 10.35
N THR A 97 2.16 7.88 9.19
CA THR A 97 2.82 7.98 7.87
C THR A 97 2.00 8.84 6.93
N ILE A 98 2.62 9.37 5.89
CA ILE A 98 1.93 10.14 4.85
C ILE A 98 1.31 9.16 3.85
N GLY A 99 0.22 8.53 4.29
CA GLY A 99 -0.49 7.50 3.56
C GLY A 99 0.08 6.08 3.77
N ALA A 100 -0.76 5.08 3.50
CA ALA A 100 -0.42 3.67 3.67
C ALA A 100 0.73 3.20 2.77
N LYS A 101 0.90 3.80 1.60
CA LYS A 101 2.01 3.45 0.69
C LYS A 101 3.37 3.75 1.30
N GLU A 102 3.52 4.92 1.93
CA GLU A 102 4.75 5.26 2.64
C GLU A 102 5.01 4.26 3.78
N GLY A 103 4.00 4.04 4.62
CA GLY A 103 4.11 3.10 5.73
C GLY A 103 4.52 1.70 5.29
N PHE A 104 3.89 1.19 4.22
CA PHE A 104 4.22 -0.12 3.68
C PHE A 104 5.64 -0.16 3.11
N SER A 105 6.05 0.83 2.31
CA SER A 105 7.39 0.88 1.71
C SER A 105 8.49 0.94 2.77
N HIS A 106 8.32 1.79 3.78
CA HIS A 106 9.29 1.91 4.86
C HIS A 106 9.35 0.65 5.72
N LEU A 107 8.19 0.00 5.93
CA LEU A 107 8.15 -1.29 6.62
C LEU A 107 8.96 -2.36 5.87
N MET A 108 8.83 -2.41 4.53
CA MET A 108 9.64 -3.32 3.73
C MET A 108 11.14 -3.04 3.83
N TRP A 109 11.55 -1.77 3.85
CA TRP A 109 12.96 -1.40 4.05
C TRP A 109 13.51 -1.79 5.41
N VAL A 110 12.66 -1.82 6.44
CA VAL A 110 13.06 -2.25 7.79
C VAL A 110 13.13 -3.77 7.91
N LEU A 111 12.23 -4.49 7.22
CA LEU A 111 12.11 -5.94 7.35
C LEU A 111 13.00 -6.73 6.39
N LEU A 112 13.33 -6.15 5.22
CA LEU A 112 13.96 -6.84 4.10
C LEU A 112 15.28 -6.21 3.71
N GLN A 113 16.17 -7.06 3.19
CA GLN A 113 17.47 -6.69 2.63
C GLN A 113 17.76 -7.54 1.38
N PRO A 114 18.81 -7.20 0.59
CA PRO A 114 19.25 -8.05 -0.51
C PRO A 114 19.55 -9.49 -0.05
N GLY A 115 18.96 -10.46 -0.75
CA GLY A 115 19.05 -11.87 -0.39
C GLY A 115 17.85 -12.42 0.40
N ASP A 116 16.99 -11.56 0.94
CA ASP A 116 15.70 -11.98 1.49
C ASP A 116 14.68 -12.22 0.37
N ALA A 117 13.62 -12.99 0.67
CA ALA A 117 12.50 -13.21 -0.24
C ALA A 117 11.17 -12.76 0.40
N ALA A 118 10.24 -12.34 -0.46
CA ALA A 118 8.87 -12.00 -0.09
C ALA A 118 7.88 -12.71 -1.02
N LEU A 119 6.79 -13.25 -0.45
CA LEU A 119 5.65 -13.79 -1.20
C LEU A 119 4.60 -12.70 -1.37
N VAL A 120 4.15 -12.49 -2.61
CA VAL A 120 3.17 -11.46 -2.96
C VAL A 120 2.12 -12.05 -3.89
N PRO A 121 0.82 -11.84 -3.65
CA PRO A 121 -0.23 -12.26 -4.60
C PRO A 121 -0.05 -11.62 -5.98
N SER A 122 -0.40 -12.35 -7.04
CA SER A 122 -0.38 -11.83 -8.42
C SER A 122 -1.71 -12.15 -9.13
N PRO A 123 -2.38 -11.16 -9.74
CA PRO A 123 -2.03 -9.74 -9.75
C PRO A 123 -2.11 -9.10 -8.37
N SER A 124 -1.44 -7.97 -8.14
CA SER A 124 -1.47 -7.27 -6.86
C SER A 124 -1.46 -5.76 -7.00
N TYR A 125 -1.83 -5.07 -5.93
CA TYR A 125 -1.64 -3.63 -5.89
C TYR A 125 -0.14 -3.28 -5.98
N PRO A 126 0.28 -2.36 -6.87
CA PRO A 126 1.68 -2.20 -7.25
C PRO A 126 2.66 -2.05 -6.09
N ILE A 127 2.28 -1.36 -5.02
CA ILE A 127 3.18 -1.14 -3.88
C ILE A 127 3.56 -2.44 -3.15
N HIS A 128 2.69 -3.47 -3.22
CA HIS A 128 2.96 -4.76 -2.60
C HIS A 128 4.13 -5.49 -3.28
N ILE A 129 4.30 -5.26 -4.59
CA ILE A 129 5.43 -5.79 -5.37
C ILE A 129 6.63 -4.84 -5.26
N TRP A 130 6.40 -3.53 -5.43
CA TRP A 130 7.48 -2.56 -5.49
C TRP A 130 8.17 -2.33 -4.14
N GLY A 131 7.43 -2.36 -3.04
CA GLY A 131 8.00 -2.18 -1.71
C GLY A 131 9.14 -3.17 -1.41
N PRO A 132 8.88 -4.48 -1.45
CA PRO A 132 9.92 -5.50 -1.26
C PRO A 132 11.02 -5.43 -2.33
N HIS A 133 10.67 -5.20 -3.60
CA HIS A 133 11.66 -5.08 -4.68
C HIS A 133 12.62 -3.91 -4.47
N LEU A 134 12.13 -2.74 -4.07
CA LEU A 134 12.95 -1.56 -3.77
C LEU A 134 13.82 -1.77 -2.52
N ALA A 135 13.37 -2.60 -1.58
CA ALA A 135 14.19 -3.04 -0.44
C ALA A 135 15.33 -4.00 -0.88
N GLY A 136 15.29 -4.51 -2.11
CA GLY A 136 16.29 -5.42 -2.66
C GLY A 136 15.97 -6.90 -2.46
N ALA A 137 14.77 -7.22 -2.02
CA ALA A 137 14.31 -8.60 -1.84
C ALA A 137 13.90 -9.25 -3.18
N ASP A 138 13.98 -10.58 -3.21
CA ASP A 138 13.42 -11.41 -4.28
C ASP A 138 11.90 -11.52 -4.09
N VAL A 139 11.14 -10.95 -5.02
CA VAL A 139 9.67 -10.97 -4.99
C VAL A 139 9.18 -12.20 -5.74
N ARG A 140 8.52 -13.11 -5.03
CA ARG A 140 7.94 -14.33 -5.57
C ARG A 140 6.44 -14.19 -5.62
N GLU A 141 5.91 -14.18 -6.83
CA GLU A 141 4.50 -13.97 -7.08
C GLU A 141 3.70 -15.26 -6.90
N ILE A 142 2.60 -15.18 -6.16
CA ILE A 142 1.66 -16.28 -5.93
C ILE A 142 0.41 -16.03 -6.76
N PRO A 143 0.09 -16.89 -7.75
CA PRO A 143 -1.10 -16.71 -8.55
C PRO A 143 -2.38 -16.69 -7.70
N MET A 144 -3.21 -15.65 -7.89
CA MET A 144 -4.56 -15.56 -7.37
C MET A 144 -5.54 -15.96 -8.48
N SER A 145 -5.63 -17.26 -8.76
CA SER A 145 -6.62 -17.78 -9.71
C SER A 145 -7.86 -18.27 -8.98
N THR A 146 -9.01 -18.22 -9.66
CA THR A 146 -10.27 -18.78 -9.13
C THR A 146 -10.28 -20.30 -9.10
N ASP A 147 -9.33 -20.93 -9.81
CA ASP A 147 -9.29 -22.38 -10.03
C ASP A 147 -8.29 -23.11 -9.13
N ALA A 148 -7.56 -22.38 -8.28
CA ALA A 148 -6.58 -22.93 -7.37
C ALA A 148 -6.78 -22.41 -5.94
N ASP A 149 -6.50 -23.25 -4.96
CA ASP A 149 -6.47 -22.83 -3.55
C ASP A 149 -5.27 -21.90 -3.33
N PHE A 150 -5.57 -20.63 -3.15
CA PHE A 150 -4.56 -19.58 -2.94
C PHE A 150 -3.68 -19.85 -1.71
N PHE A 151 -4.27 -20.34 -0.62
CA PHE A 151 -3.51 -20.62 0.60
C PHE A 151 -2.63 -21.84 0.45
N GLU A 152 -3.07 -22.83 -0.31
CA GLU A 152 -2.23 -23.97 -0.66
C GLU A 152 -1.04 -23.53 -1.53
N ASN A 153 -1.26 -22.67 -2.52
CA ASN A 153 -0.18 -22.08 -3.31
C ASN A 153 0.84 -21.31 -2.44
N ILE A 154 0.38 -20.57 -1.42
CA ILE A 154 1.27 -19.92 -0.45
C ILE A 154 2.08 -20.97 0.32
N ARG A 155 1.43 -22.01 0.80
CA ARG A 155 2.08 -23.08 1.58
C ARG A 155 3.18 -23.74 0.74
N GLU A 156 2.86 -24.14 -0.47
CA GLU A 156 3.81 -24.76 -1.39
C GLU A 156 4.96 -23.81 -1.73
N ALA A 157 4.66 -22.55 -2.07
CA ALA A 157 5.67 -21.55 -2.36
C ALA A 157 6.60 -21.33 -1.16
N TYR A 158 6.08 -21.37 0.07
CA TYR A 158 6.91 -21.28 1.25
C TYR A 158 7.76 -22.54 1.43
N GLU A 159 7.17 -23.75 1.31
CA GLU A 159 7.86 -25.02 1.53
C GLU A 159 9.00 -25.25 0.53
N TYR A 160 8.79 -24.91 -0.74
CA TYR A 160 9.77 -25.16 -1.80
C TYR A 160 10.71 -23.97 -2.09
N SER A 161 10.55 -22.86 -1.40
CA SER A 161 11.41 -21.68 -1.60
C SER A 161 12.73 -21.77 -0.82
N TRP A 162 13.80 -21.31 -1.47
CA TRP A 162 15.09 -21.07 -0.84
C TRP A 162 15.71 -19.76 -1.38
N PRO A 163 16.11 -18.79 -0.52
CA PRO A 163 15.88 -18.78 0.93
C PRO A 163 14.37 -18.76 1.27
N LYS A 164 14.06 -19.15 2.49
CA LYS A 164 12.66 -19.06 2.97
C LYS A 164 12.18 -17.62 2.94
N PRO A 165 10.94 -17.38 2.48
CA PRO A 165 10.36 -16.04 2.49
C PRO A 165 10.28 -15.48 3.90
N ARG A 166 10.71 -14.23 4.05
CA ARG A 166 10.69 -13.50 5.32
C ARG A 166 9.40 -12.73 5.51
N VAL A 167 8.76 -12.34 4.43
CA VAL A 167 7.50 -11.59 4.41
C VAL A 167 6.51 -12.25 3.47
N ILE A 168 5.26 -12.32 3.89
CA ILE A 168 4.10 -12.65 3.06
C ILE A 168 3.17 -11.44 3.09
N VAL A 169 2.78 -10.93 1.93
CA VAL A 169 1.84 -9.81 1.81
C VAL A 169 0.44 -10.37 1.58
N LEU A 170 -0.49 -10.07 2.49
CA LEU A 170 -1.90 -10.44 2.39
C LEU A 170 -2.77 -9.19 2.47
N SER A 171 -3.72 -9.06 1.55
CA SER A 171 -4.63 -7.91 1.49
C SER A 171 -5.99 -8.37 1.00
N PHE A 172 -7.00 -8.30 1.86
CA PHE A 172 -8.38 -8.67 1.53
C PHE A 172 -9.36 -7.65 2.10
N PRO A 173 -10.45 -7.30 1.38
CA PRO A 173 -10.75 -7.63 -0.01
C PRO A 173 -9.58 -7.30 -0.94
N HIS A 174 -9.24 -8.20 -1.85
CA HIS A 174 -8.01 -8.10 -2.64
C HIS A 174 -8.10 -7.06 -3.76
N ASN A 175 -7.08 -6.23 -3.92
CA ASN A 175 -6.93 -5.30 -5.04
C ASN A 175 -5.88 -5.85 -6.02
N PRO A 176 -6.24 -6.16 -7.32
CA PRO A 176 -7.45 -5.71 -8.01
C PRO A 176 -8.57 -6.75 -8.16
N THR A 177 -8.42 -7.97 -7.66
CA THR A 177 -9.34 -9.08 -8.00
C THR A 177 -10.67 -9.05 -7.25
N THR A 178 -10.81 -8.22 -6.23
CA THR A 178 -11.96 -8.17 -5.29
C THR A 178 -12.21 -9.45 -4.49
N ALA A 179 -11.30 -10.43 -4.58
CA ALA A 179 -11.41 -11.67 -3.82
C ALA A 179 -11.47 -11.40 -2.31
N CYS A 180 -12.33 -12.14 -1.64
CA CYS A 180 -12.47 -12.16 -0.19
C CYS A 180 -12.11 -13.55 0.33
N VAL A 181 -11.76 -13.65 1.60
CA VAL A 181 -11.52 -14.91 2.32
C VAL A 181 -12.36 -14.90 3.58
N ASP A 182 -12.80 -16.07 4.00
CA ASP A 182 -13.56 -16.31 5.23
C ASP A 182 -12.63 -16.51 6.44
#